data_15074027b5299ec752d2bfae8c9ffd49
#
_entry.id   15074027b5299ec752d2bfae8c9ffd49
#
_cell.length_a   1.000
_cell.length_b   1.000
_cell.length_c   1.000
_cell.angle_alpha   90.00
_cell.angle_beta   90.00
_cell.angle_gamma   90.00
#
_symmetry.space_group_name_H-M   'P 1'
#
loop_
_entity.id
_entity.type
_entity.pdbx_description
1 polymer ?
#
loop_
_entity_poly.entity_id
_entity_poly.type
_entity_poly.pdbx_seq_one_letter_code
_entity_poly.pdbx_strand_id
1 'polypeptide(L)'
;MKNEFRDLICENSEESNVFLCGIPLDKNASVGKGAKEAPRVLRELSYDLPPLDRKGNLLTKVKMYDAGDFVSEDFDILKSNMDEFLKYKGFHIVFGGDHSIGIATNRAFFDKCLRLNKIPVIIHIDAHPDICDTYHGSKYSHACPIARAIEYGYKDENITLCGIRGFEAQEIETFKKHRLLDVFKANDIKEMGIDMLISILRTKYSDDKYLVYISYDIDANDPSFAP
;
A
#
# COMPACT_ATOMS: atom_id res chain seq x y z
N MET A 1 -15.43 -24.68 9.32
CA MET A 1 -14.75 -23.36 9.31
C MET A 1 -15.25 -22.62 8.08
N LYS A 2 -15.60 -21.35 8.17
CA LYS A 2 -15.93 -20.53 7.00
C LYS A 2 -14.64 -20.38 6.21
N ASN A 3 -14.63 -20.74 4.93
CA ASN A 3 -13.46 -20.56 4.06
C ASN A 3 -13.37 -19.08 3.66
N GLU A 4 -12.48 -18.34 4.31
CA GLU A 4 -12.10 -16.99 3.90
C GLU A 4 -11.71 -17.00 2.43
N PHE A 5 -12.02 -15.92 1.68
CA PHE A 5 -11.82 -15.85 0.22
C PHE A 5 -12.40 -17.03 -0.56
N ARG A 6 -13.35 -17.78 0.02
CA ARG A 6 -14.00 -18.96 -0.58
C ARG A 6 -12.99 -19.92 -1.22
N ASP A 7 -13.21 -20.26 -2.48
CA ASP A 7 -12.43 -21.28 -3.21
C ASP A 7 -11.07 -20.79 -3.72
N LEU A 8 -10.65 -19.55 -3.35
CA LEU A 8 -9.36 -18.99 -3.78
C LEU A 8 -8.20 -19.42 -2.88
N ILE A 9 -8.46 -19.80 -1.61
CA ILE A 9 -7.40 -20.20 -0.67
C ILE A 9 -6.75 -21.51 -1.10
N CYS A 10 -5.42 -21.48 -1.07
CA CYS A 10 -4.54 -22.62 -1.30
C CYS A 10 -3.59 -22.77 -0.10
N GLU A 11 -3.55 -23.95 0.52
CA GLU A 11 -2.68 -24.21 1.66
C GLU A 11 -1.20 -24.35 1.25
N ASN A 12 -0.93 -24.63 -0.03
CA ASN A 12 0.42 -24.78 -0.55
C ASN A 12 0.91 -23.49 -1.22
N SER A 13 1.89 -22.84 -0.59
CA SER A 13 2.48 -21.62 -1.13
C SER A 13 3.21 -21.82 -2.47
N GLU A 14 3.73 -23.03 -2.76
CA GLU A 14 4.43 -23.32 -4.01
C GLU A 14 3.46 -23.38 -5.21
N GLU A 15 2.18 -23.68 -4.96
CA GLU A 15 1.13 -23.72 -5.98
C GLU A 15 0.38 -22.38 -6.12
N SER A 16 0.67 -21.42 -5.24
CA SER A 16 -0.04 -20.15 -5.16
C SER A 16 0.62 -19.09 -6.05
N ASN A 17 -0.21 -18.15 -6.53
CA ASN A 17 0.23 -17.02 -7.35
C ASN A 17 -0.19 -15.67 -6.77
N VAL A 18 -1.00 -15.68 -5.70
CA VAL A 18 -1.33 -14.51 -4.89
C VAL A 18 -0.98 -14.82 -3.44
N PHE A 19 -0.34 -13.89 -2.77
CA PHE A 19 0.12 -14.03 -1.40
C PHE A 19 -0.45 -12.89 -0.56
N LEU A 20 -1.08 -13.25 0.55
CA LEU A 20 -1.73 -12.32 1.48
C LEU A 20 -1.02 -12.38 2.84
N CYS A 21 -0.87 -11.23 3.47
CA CYS A 21 -0.58 -11.13 4.90
C CYS A 21 -1.30 -9.95 5.54
N GLY A 22 -1.37 -9.93 6.86
CA GLY A 22 -1.88 -8.81 7.64
C GLY A 22 -0.78 -8.16 8.48
N ILE A 23 -0.90 -6.85 8.74
CA ILE A 23 -0.08 -6.11 9.71
C ILE A 23 -1.02 -5.32 10.62
N PRO A 24 -1.50 -5.91 11.71
CA PRO A 24 -2.50 -5.32 12.61
C PRO A 24 -1.86 -4.29 13.56
N LEU A 25 -1.52 -3.11 13.06
CA LEU A 25 -0.91 -2.01 13.81
C LEU A 25 -1.84 -0.80 13.82
N ASP A 26 -2.09 -0.20 15.00
CA ASP A 26 -2.85 1.06 15.13
C ASP A 26 -2.27 2.01 16.19
N LYS A 27 -1.00 1.82 16.53
CA LYS A 27 -0.32 2.59 17.57
C LYS A 27 -0.15 4.06 17.19
N ASN A 28 0.04 4.31 15.90
CA ASN A 28 0.43 5.60 15.35
C ASN A 28 -0.73 6.35 14.67
N ALA A 29 -1.96 5.85 14.79
CA ALA A 29 -3.15 6.50 14.28
C ALA A 29 -3.43 7.83 15.02
N SER A 30 -3.81 8.89 14.29
CA SER A 30 -4.08 10.22 14.85
C SER A 30 -5.39 10.29 15.62
N VAL A 31 -6.42 9.63 15.13
CA VAL A 31 -7.78 9.67 15.70
C VAL A 31 -8.31 8.24 15.84
N GLY A 32 -8.72 7.93 17.07
CA GLY A 32 -9.34 6.62 17.37
C GLY A 32 -8.36 5.45 17.35
N LYS A 33 -8.91 4.30 17.69
CA LYS A 33 -8.25 2.99 17.63
C LYS A 33 -9.18 2.04 16.91
N GLY A 34 -8.65 0.98 16.32
CA GLY A 34 -9.44 -0.04 15.64
C GLY A 34 -8.88 -0.43 14.27
N ALA A 35 -8.01 0.38 13.65
CA ALA A 35 -7.41 0.05 12.35
C ALA A 35 -6.70 -1.32 12.36
N LYS A 36 -6.13 -1.74 13.49
CA LYS A 36 -5.53 -3.07 13.67
C LYS A 36 -6.49 -4.23 13.44
N GLU A 37 -7.79 -4.00 13.54
CA GLU A 37 -8.79 -5.06 13.29
C GLU A 37 -9.03 -5.28 11.78
N ALA A 38 -8.58 -4.36 10.92
CA ALA A 38 -8.87 -4.42 9.50
C ALA A 38 -8.41 -5.72 8.83
N PRO A 39 -7.19 -6.28 9.08
CA PRO A 39 -6.79 -7.53 8.47
C PRO A 39 -7.73 -8.69 8.79
N ARG A 40 -8.21 -8.80 10.04
CA ARG A 40 -9.16 -9.81 10.47
C ARG A 40 -10.54 -9.59 9.82
N VAL A 41 -11.05 -8.36 9.89
CA VAL A 41 -12.39 -8.03 9.39
C VAL A 41 -12.47 -8.22 7.86
N LEU A 42 -11.43 -7.83 7.11
CA LEU A 42 -11.39 -8.02 5.67
C LEU A 42 -11.42 -9.51 5.29
N ARG A 43 -10.71 -10.37 6.03
CA ARG A 43 -10.79 -11.83 5.82
C ARG A 43 -12.19 -12.36 6.11
N GLU A 44 -12.81 -11.96 7.22
CA GLU A 44 -14.17 -12.37 7.58
C GLU A 44 -15.20 -11.95 6.51
N LEU A 45 -15.11 -10.70 6.03
CA LEU A 45 -16.02 -10.17 5.01
C LEU A 45 -15.80 -10.82 3.64
N SER A 46 -14.58 -11.28 3.34
CA SER A 46 -14.27 -11.93 2.06
C SER A 46 -15.05 -13.22 1.84
N TYR A 47 -15.53 -13.86 2.90
CA TYR A 47 -16.36 -15.07 2.82
C TYR A 47 -17.66 -14.85 2.00
N ASP A 48 -18.25 -13.68 2.11
CA ASP A 48 -19.52 -13.36 1.45
C ASP A 48 -19.30 -12.87 -0.01
N LEU A 49 -18.05 -12.62 -0.41
CA LEU A 49 -17.72 -12.18 -1.75
C LEU A 49 -17.55 -13.38 -2.70
N PRO A 50 -18.29 -13.45 -3.82
CA PRO A 50 -18.05 -14.49 -4.81
C PRO A 50 -16.70 -14.29 -5.50
N PRO A 51 -15.99 -15.37 -5.91
CA PRO A 51 -14.69 -15.27 -6.56
C PRO A 51 -14.83 -14.86 -8.04
N LEU A 52 -15.37 -13.67 -8.27
CA LEU A 52 -15.65 -13.09 -9.58
C LEU A 52 -14.92 -11.76 -9.78
N ASP A 53 -14.51 -11.51 -11.01
CA ASP A 53 -14.06 -10.18 -11.41
C ASP A 53 -15.26 -9.21 -11.61
N ARG A 54 -14.97 -7.93 -11.87
CA ARG A 54 -16.02 -6.92 -12.12
C ARG A 54 -16.86 -7.16 -13.38
N LYS A 55 -16.47 -8.11 -14.24
CA LYS A 55 -17.19 -8.51 -15.44
C LYS A 55 -18.01 -9.78 -15.24
N GLY A 56 -17.98 -10.36 -14.03
CA GLY A 56 -18.66 -11.60 -13.70
C GLY A 56 -17.89 -12.87 -14.10
N ASN A 57 -16.62 -12.78 -14.46
CA ASN A 57 -15.82 -13.95 -14.77
C ASN A 57 -15.27 -14.59 -13.50
N LEU A 58 -15.32 -15.93 -13.41
CA LEU A 58 -14.71 -16.66 -12.31
C LEU A 58 -13.18 -16.50 -12.29
N LEU A 59 -12.62 -16.27 -11.11
CA LEU A 59 -11.19 -16.13 -10.86
C LEU A 59 -10.49 -17.52 -10.79
N THR A 60 -10.73 -18.38 -11.76
CA THR A 60 -10.28 -19.79 -11.75
C THR A 60 -8.76 -19.99 -11.72
N LYS A 61 -8.00 -18.95 -12.07
CA LYS A 61 -6.52 -18.98 -12.09
C LYS A 61 -5.89 -18.40 -10.85
N VAL A 62 -6.68 -17.85 -9.93
CA VAL A 62 -6.19 -17.27 -8.68
C VAL A 62 -6.09 -18.38 -7.63
N LYS A 63 -4.89 -18.59 -7.11
CA LYS A 63 -4.61 -19.44 -5.96
C LYS A 63 -3.92 -18.56 -4.91
N MET A 64 -4.60 -18.34 -3.80
CA MET A 64 -4.17 -17.41 -2.75
C MET A 64 -3.63 -18.17 -1.55
N TYR A 65 -2.41 -17.87 -1.15
CA TYR A 65 -1.82 -18.31 0.11
C TYR A 65 -1.89 -17.18 1.13
N ASP A 66 -2.51 -17.42 2.27
CA ASP A 66 -2.54 -16.48 3.39
C ASP A 66 -1.43 -16.85 4.40
N ALA A 67 -0.45 -15.97 4.52
CA ALA A 67 0.68 -16.13 5.43
C ALA A 67 0.34 -15.72 6.88
N GLY A 68 -0.91 -15.32 7.16
CA GLY A 68 -1.34 -14.83 8.46
C GLY A 68 -0.90 -13.41 8.76
N ASP A 69 -0.86 -13.07 10.05
CA ASP A 69 -0.57 -11.71 10.51
C ASP A 69 0.84 -11.58 11.08
N PHE A 70 1.53 -10.52 10.70
CA PHE A 70 2.82 -10.11 11.28
C PHE A 70 2.57 -9.09 12.40
N VAL A 71 2.56 -9.56 13.63
CA VAL A 71 2.24 -8.76 14.82
C VAL A 71 3.52 -8.22 15.44
N SER A 72 3.76 -6.91 15.29
CA SER A 72 4.86 -6.20 15.95
C SER A 72 4.59 -4.70 15.96
N GLU A 73 5.14 -4.00 16.94
CA GLU A 73 5.22 -2.54 16.97
C GLU A 73 6.62 -2.04 16.56
N ASP A 74 7.56 -2.94 16.34
CA ASP A 74 8.91 -2.66 15.89
C ASP A 74 8.98 -2.74 14.36
N PHE A 75 9.32 -1.64 13.71
CA PHE A 75 9.38 -1.53 12.26
C PHE A 75 10.52 -2.33 11.61
N ASP A 76 11.59 -2.63 12.35
CA ASP A 76 12.67 -3.47 11.84
C ASP A 76 12.27 -4.94 11.86
N ILE A 77 11.49 -5.37 12.87
CA ILE A 77 10.87 -6.70 12.90
C ILE A 77 9.83 -6.83 11.78
N LEU A 78 8.95 -5.84 11.62
CA LEU A 78 7.97 -5.85 10.52
C LEU A 78 8.65 -5.88 9.16
N LYS A 79 9.71 -5.09 8.97
CA LYS A 79 10.51 -5.09 7.74
C LYS A 79 11.12 -6.47 7.47
N SER A 80 11.67 -7.14 8.50
CA SER A 80 12.23 -8.48 8.37
C SER A 80 11.18 -9.52 7.97
N ASN A 81 9.99 -9.47 8.58
CA ASN A 81 8.86 -10.33 8.21
C ASN A 81 8.44 -10.09 6.76
N MET A 82 8.38 -8.83 6.33
CA MET A 82 8.07 -8.46 4.94
C MET A 82 9.16 -8.91 3.96
N ASP A 83 10.43 -8.89 4.35
CA ASP A 83 11.51 -9.42 3.49
C ASP A 83 11.31 -10.91 3.20
N GLU A 84 10.91 -11.71 4.19
CA GLU A 84 10.60 -13.13 4.01
C GLU A 84 9.33 -13.31 3.16
N PHE A 85 8.26 -12.58 3.47
CA PHE A 85 7.01 -12.62 2.72
C PHE A 85 7.20 -12.27 1.24
N LEU A 86 8.01 -11.26 0.94
CA LEU A 86 8.25 -10.81 -0.42
C LEU A 86 9.16 -11.76 -1.24
N LYS A 87 9.65 -12.87 -0.67
CA LYS A 87 10.34 -13.95 -1.41
C LYS A 87 9.40 -14.83 -2.20
N TYR A 88 8.14 -14.91 -1.82
CA TYR A 88 7.12 -15.62 -2.60
C TYR A 88 7.06 -15.07 -4.02
N LYS A 89 6.85 -15.96 -5.02
CA LYS A 89 6.83 -15.60 -6.44
C LYS A 89 5.40 -15.38 -6.91
N GLY A 90 4.92 -14.16 -6.88
CA GLY A 90 3.56 -13.83 -7.30
C GLY A 90 3.14 -12.43 -6.93
N PHE A 91 1.84 -12.21 -6.92
CA PHE A 91 1.23 -10.94 -6.53
C PHE A 91 1.06 -10.90 -5.00
N HIS A 92 1.50 -9.81 -4.38
CA HIS A 92 1.44 -9.66 -2.92
C HIS A 92 0.36 -8.66 -2.52
N ILE A 93 -0.42 -9.03 -1.51
CA ILE A 93 -1.43 -8.19 -0.87
C ILE A 93 -1.08 -8.09 0.62
N VAL A 94 -1.06 -6.87 1.14
CA VAL A 94 -0.86 -6.61 2.56
C VAL A 94 -2.07 -5.88 3.09
N PHE A 95 -2.78 -6.48 4.03
CA PHE A 95 -3.83 -5.80 4.78
C PHE A 95 -3.20 -5.08 5.96
N GLY A 96 -3.33 -3.76 5.98
CA GLY A 96 -2.74 -2.92 7.01
C GLY A 96 -3.68 -2.63 8.16
N GLY A 97 -3.07 -2.03 9.18
CA GLY A 97 -3.71 -1.22 10.21
C GLY A 97 -3.63 0.25 9.86
N ASP A 98 -3.00 1.09 10.71
CA ASP A 98 -2.72 2.48 10.37
C ASP A 98 -1.60 2.58 9.32
N HIS A 99 -1.52 3.71 8.61
CA HIS A 99 -0.61 3.87 7.47
C HIS A 99 0.89 3.85 7.83
N SER A 100 1.26 3.91 9.11
CA SER A 100 2.66 3.79 9.53
C SER A 100 3.30 2.47 9.12
N ILE A 101 2.51 1.41 8.85
CA ILE A 101 3.03 0.15 8.31
C ILE A 101 3.81 0.36 7.02
N GLY A 102 3.46 1.40 6.23
CA GLY A 102 4.15 1.81 5.02
C GLY A 102 5.65 2.01 5.23
N ILE A 103 6.07 2.39 6.44
CA ILE A 103 7.49 2.56 6.79
C ILE A 103 8.27 1.25 6.63
N ALA A 104 7.73 0.14 7.10
CA ALA A 104 8.38 -1.18 6.99
C ALA A 104 8.19 -1.79 5.60
N THR A 105 6.97 -1.71 5.03
CA THR A 105 6.63 -2.33 3.75
C THR A 105 7.36 -1.67 2.58
N ASN A 106 7.48 -0.33 2.56
CA ASN A 106 8.25 0.39 1.55
C ASN A 106 9.73 0.01 1.58
N ARG A 107 10.33 -0.10 2.79
CA ARG A 107 11.75 -0.51 2.95
C ARG A 107 11.98 -1.93 2.42
N ALA A 108 11.14 -2.88 2.78
CA ALA A 108 11.26 -4.26 2.32
C ALA A 108 11.06 -4.38 0.80
N PHE A 109 10.11 -3.62 0.25
CA PHE A 109 9.89 -3.59 -1.19
C PHE A 109 11.07 -2.95 -1.96
N PHE A 110 11.66 -1.88 -1.42
CA PHE A 110 12.86 -1.27 -1.98
C PHE A 110 14.00 -2.30 -2.09
N ASP A 111 14.29 -3.01 -1.00
CA ASP A 111 15.33 -4.04 -0.97
C ASP A 111 15.03 -5.20 -1.94
N LYS A 112 13.76 -5.61 -2.08
CA LYS A 112 13.34 -6.57 -3.10
C LYS A 112 13.68 -6.07 -4.50
N CYS A 113 13.39 -4.81 -4.81
CA CYS A 113 13.67 -4.23 -6.12
C CYS A 113 15.18 -4.24 -6.42
N LEU A 114 16.01 -3.85 -5.46
CA LEU A 114 17.47 -3.89 -5.61
C LEU A 114 17.98 -5.31 -5.88
N ARG A 115 17.49 -6.32 -5.13
CA ARG A 115 17.85 -7.73 -5.35
C ARG A 115 17.48 -8.22 -6.75
N LEU A 116 16.41 -7.69 -7.33
CA LEU A 116 15.92 -8.04 -8.66
C LEU A 116 16.50 -7.15 -9.77
N ASN A 117 17.40 -6.21 -9.44
CA ASN A 117 17.90 -5.18 -10.35
C ASN A 117 16.77 -4.39 -11.03
N LYS A 118 15.74 -4.04 -10.26
CA LYS A 118 14.58 -3.25 -10.67
C LYS A 118 14.57 -1.90 -9.96
N ILE A 119 13.90 -0.93 -10.58
CA ILE A 119 13.69 0.40 -10.00
C ILE A 119 12.40 0.36 -9.18
N PRO A 120 12.46 0.67 -7.86
CA PRO A 120 11.27 0.71 -7.02
C PRO A 120 10.41 1.93 -7.35
N VAL A 121 9.10 1.71 -7.48
CA VAL A 121 8.09 2.76 -7.69
C VAL A 121 7.04 2.66 -6.60
N ILE A 122 6.62 3.81 -6.04
CA ILE A 122 5.45 3.93 -5.18
C ILE A 122 4.36 4.69 -5.92
N ILE A 123 3.17 4.10 -6.00
CA ILE A 123 1.92 4.79 -6.32
C ILE A 123 1.12 4.84 -5.01
N HIS A 124 1.04 6.02 -4.41
CA HIS A 124 0.38 6.29 -3.15
C HIS A 124 -1.00 6.89 -3.43
N ILE A 125 -2.05 6.16 -3.08
CA ILE A 125 -3.45 6.55 -3.29
C ILE A 125 -4.03 6.87 -1.93
N ASP A 126 -4.30 8.14 -1.67
CA ASP A 126 -4.55 8.65 -0.33
C ASP A 126 -5.20 10.04 -0.38
N ALA A 127 -5.86 10.45 0.70
CA ALA A 127 -6.26 11.84 0.90
C ALA A 127 -5.07 12.75 1.26
N HIS A 128 -4.00 12.17 1.84
CA HIS A 128 -2.86 12.89 2.42
C HIS A 128 -1.54 12.50 1.72
N PRO A 129 -0.55 13.39 1.67
CA PRO A 129 0.76 13.07 1.07
C PRO A 129 1.63 12.15 1.92
N ASP A 130 1.41 12.09 3.24
CA ASP A 130 2.18 11.33 4.22
C ASP A 130 3.70 11.54 4.12
N ILE A 131 4.09 12.79 3.80
CA ILE A 131 5.48 13.22 3.58
C ILE A 131 6.00 14.10 4.73
N CYS A 132 5.35 14.05 5.89
CA CYS A 132 5.82 14.73 7.09
C CYS A 132 7.17 14.15 7.55
N ASP A 133 8.14 15.00 7.88
CA ASP A 133 9.38 14.52 8.51
C ASP A 133 9.12 13.93 9.89
N THR A 134 8.30 14.63 10.68
CA THR A 134 7.78 14.14 11.96
C THR A 134 6.31 14.55 12.10
N TYR A 135 5.53 13.74 12.81
CA TYR A 135 4.17 14.08 13.16
C TYR A 135 3.93 13.75 14.64
N HIS A 136 3.43 14.71 15.42
CA HIS A 136 3.35 14.62 16.89
C HIS A 136 4.67 14.19 17.55
N GLY A 137 5.81 14.66 17.00
CA GLY A 137 7.15 14.36 17.52
C GLY A 137 7.71 12.99 17.15
N SER A 138 7.02 12.20 16.31
CA SER A 138 7.46 10.88 15.86
C SER A 138 7.76 10.87 14.36
N LYS A 139 8.89 10.26 13.97
CA LYS A 139 9.21 9.90 12.59
C LYS A 139 8.46 8.64 12.10
N TYR A 140 7.86 7.92 13.02
CA TYR A 140 7.19 6.64 12.79
C TYR A 140 5.67 6.78 12.81
N SER A 141 5.15 7.99 12.56
CA SER A 141 3.73 8.26 12.44
C SER A 141 3.14 7.78 11.10
N HIS A 142 1.82 7.60 11.07
CA HIS A 142 1.05 7.34 9.85
C HIS A 142 1.23 8.43 8.79
N ALA A 143 1.53 9.69 9.17
CA ALA A 143 1.78 10.82 8.25
C ALA A 143 3.21 10.88 7.71
N CYS A 144 4.06 9.84 7.92
CA CYS A 144 5.49 9.88 7.57
C CYS A 144 5.98 8.81 6.57
N PRO A 145 5.19 7.84 6.07
CA PRO A 145 5.67 6.74 5.25
C PRO A 145 6.42 7.17 3.99
N ILE A 146 5.96 8.21 3.31
CA ILE A 146 6.61 8.71 2.08
C ILE A 146 7.92 9.43 2.40
N ALA A 147 7.97 10.23 3.47
CA ALA A 147 9.23 10.83 3.91
C ALA A 147 10.27 9.76 4.25
N ARG A 148 9.87 8.70 4.95
CA ARG A 148 10.75 7.55 5.27
C ARG A 148 11.16 6.77 4.03
N ALA A 149 10.30 6.64 3.03
CA ALA A 149 10.65 6.01 1.75
C ALA A 149 11.75 6.81 1.03
N ILE A 150 11.63 8.13 0.96
CA ILE A 150 12.63 9.01 0.35
C ILE A 150 13.98 8.90 1.09
N GLU A 151 13.97 8.97 2.44
CA GLU A 151 15.18 8.78 3.25
C GLU A 151 15.84 7.41 3.02
N TYR A 152 15.03 6.37 2.76
CA TYR A 152 15.54 5.02 2.51
C TYR A 152 16.16 4.87 1.14
N GLY A 153 15.85 5.74 0.17
CA GLY A 153 16.49 5.79 -1.13
C GLY A 153 15.57 5.82 -2.35
N TYR A 154 14.25 5.89 -2.17
CA TYR A 154 13.35 6.13 -3.30
C TYR A 154 13.65 7.51 -3.91
N LYS A 155 13.70 7.56 -5.24
CA LYS A 155 13.85 8.81 -5.96
C LYS A 155 12.49 9.48 -6.14
N ASP A 156 12.46 10.80 -6.06
CA ASP A 156 11.24 11.62 -6.22
C ASP A 156 10.45 11.24 -7.47
N GLU A 157 11.14 11.11 -8.62
CA GLU A 157 10.50 10.76 -9.90
C GLU A 157 9.83 9.38 -9.95
N ASN A 158 10.10 8.53 -8.95
CA ASN A 158 9.52 7.20 -8.82
C ASN A 158 8.43 7.12 -7.74
N ILE A 159 7.99 8.26 -7.24
CA ILE A 159 6.89 8.37 -6.29
C ILE A 159 5.77 9.17 -6.95
N THR A 160 4.56 8.63 -6.97
CA THR A 160 3.36 9.30 -7.46
C THR A 160 2.30 9.30 -6.36
N LEU A 161 1.83 10.49 -5.99
CA LEU A 161 0.79 10.71 -4.99
C LEU A 161 -0.54 11.01 -5.71
N CYS A 162 -1.59 10.24 -5.42
CA CYS A 162 -2.87 10.32 -6.12
C CYS A 162 -4.03 10.52 -5.14
N GLY A 163 -4.92 11.46 -5.42
CA GLY A 163 -6.13 11.70 -4.61
C GLY A 163 -5.95 12.75 -3.50
N ILE A 164 -4.80 13.40 -3.47
CA ILE A 164 -4.41 14.29 -2.39
C ILE A 164 -5.37 15.48 -2.27
N ARG A 165 -5.91 15.70 -1.04
CA ARG A 165 -6.82 16.80 -0.73
C ARG A 165 -6.63 17.41 0.67
N GLY A 166 -5.88 16.71 1.56
CA GLY A 166 -5.46 17.20 2.87
C GLY A 166 -3.95 17.44 2.92
N PHE A 167 -3.51 18.48 3.60
CA PHE A 167 -2.09 18.81 3.72
C PHE A 167 -1.76 19.33 5.11
N GLU A 168 -0.65 18.88 5.65
CA GLU A 168 0.00 19.52 6.79
C GLU A 168 0.91 20.67 6.33
N ALA A 169 1.02 21.72 7.15
CA ALA A 169 1.82 22.91 6.78
C ALA A 169 3.28 22.57 6.44
N GLN A 170 3.89 21.61 7.14
CA GLN A 170 5.27 21.19 6.90
C GLN A 170 5.44 20.47 5.56
N GLU A 171 4.40 19.82 5.03
CA GLU A 171 4.44 19.11 3.75
C GLU A 171 4.59 20.06 2.58
N ILE A 172 4.01 21.27 2.68
CA ILE A 172 4.17 22.31 1.67
C ILE A 172 5.65 22.70 1.51
N GLU A 173 6.40 22.80 2.63
CA GLU A 173 7.84 23.06 2.56
C GLU A 173 8.61 21.85 2.02
N THR A 174 8.18 20.63 2.31
CA THR A 174 8.77 19.41 1.78
C THR A 174 8.62 19.34 0.26
N PHE A 175 7.46 19.67 -0.30
CA PHE A 175 7.24 19.72 -1.75
C PHE A 175 8.13 20.75 -2.48
N LYS A 176 8.54 21.83 -1.84
CA LYS A 176 9.50 22.76 -2.42
C LYS A 176 10.88 22.15 -2.64
N LYS A 177 11.26 21.15 -1.83
CA LYS A 177 12.53 20.42 -1.91
C LYS A 177 12.43 19.25 -2.88
N HIS A 178 11.28 18.56 -2.91
CA HIS A 178 11.03 17.35 -3.67
C HIS A 178 10.15 17.66 -4.90
N ARG A 179 10.70 18.43 -5.85
CA ARG A 179 9.96 18.96 -7.00
C ARG A 179 9.66 17.96 -8.11
N LEU A 180 10.29 16.79 -8.09
CA LEU A 180 10.10 15.75 -9.08
C LEU A 180 9.03 14.72 -8.68
N LEU A 181 8.42 14.88 -7.50
CA LEU A 181 7.26 14.10 -7.09
C LEU A 181 6.07 14.44 -7.99
N ASP A 182 5.42 13.41 -8.52
CA ASP A 182 4.12 13.59 -9.18
C ASP A 182 3.01 13.67 -8.13
N VAL A 183 2.26 14.75 -8.13
CA VAL A 183 1.13 14.94 -7.20
C VAL A 183 -0.12 15.23 -8.00
N PHE A 184 -1.03 14.25 -8.02
CA PHE A 184 -2.37 14.39 -8.60
C PHE A 184 -3.37 14.63 -7.47
N LYS A 185 -3.85 15.86 -7.35
CA LYS A 185 -4.87 16.21 -6.35
C LYS A 185 -6.22 15.60 -6.74
N ALA A 186 -7.10 15.43 -5.76
CA ALA A 186 -8.43 14.87 -6.00
C ALA A 186 -9.21 15.66 -7.07
N ASN A 187 -9.13 17.00 -7.06
CA ASN A 187 -9.77 17.83 -8.09
C ASN A 187 -9.15 17.65 -9.46
N ASP A 188 -7.82 17.53 -9.57
CA ASP A 188 -7.15 17.30 -10.85
C ASP A 188 -7.60 15.96 -11.46
N ILE A 189 -7.72 14.91 -10.63
CA ILE A 189 -8.20 13.59 -11.07
C ILE A 189 -9.66 13.67 -11.51
N LYS A 190 -10.49 14.43 -10.79
CA LYS A 190 -11.90 14.65 -11.15
C LYS A 190 -12.04 15.36 -12.50
N GLU A 191 -11.18 16.35 -12.79
CA GLU A 191 -11.22 17.11 -14.04
C GLU A 191 -10.68 16.31 -15.23
N MET A 192 -9.54 15.61 -15.06
CA MET A 192 -8.94 14.84 -16.16
C MET A 192 -9.62 13.49 -16.41
N GLY A 193 -10.27 12.93 -15.41
CA GLY A 193 -10.84 11.59 -15.41
C GLY A 193 -9.83 10.48 -15.08
N ILE A 194 -10.34 9.41 -14.47
CA ILE A 194 -9.52 8.29 -14.00
C ILE A 194 -8.79 7.56 -15.15
N ASP A 195 -9.39 7.48 -16.32
CA ASP A 195 -8.78 6.80 -17.46
C ASP A 195 -7.53 7.54 -17.96
N MET A 196 -7.53 8.87 -17.89
CA MET A 196 -6.35 9.67 -18.20
C MET A 196 -5.24 9.42 -17.18
N LEU A 197 -5.54 9.44 -15.90
CA LEU A 197 -4.56 9.12 -14.84
C LEU A 197 -3.95 7.73 -15.05
N ILE A 198 -4.77 6.70 -15.30
CA ILE A 198 -4.30 5.34 -15.59
C ILE A 198 -3.39 5.33 -16.82
N SER A 199 -3.73 6.08 -17.88
CA SER A 199 -2.90 6.19 -19.08
C SER A 199 -1.54 6.80 -18.79
N ILE A 200 -1.50 7.88 -17.99
CA ILE A 200 -0.25 8.53 -17.55
C ILE A 200 0.62 7.55 -16.78
N LEU A 201 0.07 6.88 -15.76
CA LEU A 201 0.79 5.93 -14.93
C LEU A 201 1.33 4.74 -15.74
N ARG A 202 0.52 4.20 -16.66
CA ARG A 202 0.95 3.13 -17.56
C ARG A 202 2.09 3.59 -18.46
N THR A 203 1.99 4.76 -19.06
CA THR A 203 3.05 5.31 -19.92
C THR A 203 4.35 5.48 -19.14
N LYS A 204 4.26 5.96 -17.90
CA LYS A 204 5.43 6.23 -17.07
C LYS A 204 6.11 4.95 -16.56
N TYR A 205 5.34 3.92 -16.19
CA TYR A 205 5.83 2.75 -15.48
C TYR A 205 5.66 1.41 -16.20
N SER A 206 5.39 1.40 -17.52
CA SER A 206 5.21 0.17 -18.31
C SER A 206 6.50 -0.59 -18.63
N ASP A 207 7.67 0.05 -18.50
CA ASP A 207 8.95 -0.59 -18.73
C ASP A 207 9.24 -1.64 -17.65
N ASP A 208 9.69 -2.83 -18.06
CA ASP A 208 10.01 -3.95 -17.17
C ASP A 208 11.10 -3.63 -16.14
N LYS A 209 11.86 -2.55 -16.32
CA LYS A 209 12.83 -2.08 -15.31
C LYS A 209 12.16 -1.63 -14.00
N TYR A 210 10.87 -1.27 -14.02
CA TYR A 210 10.13 -0.83 -12.84
C TYR A 210 9.45 -1.99 -12.12
N LEU A 211 9.42 -1.93 -10.81
CA LEU A 211 8.54 -2.74 -9.98
C LEU A 211 7.69 -1.79 -9.14
N VAL A 212 6.38 -1.98 -9.18
CA VAL A 212 5.42 -1.03 -8.61
C VAL A 212 4.83 -1.56 -7.31
N TYR A 213 4.89 -0.74 -6.27
CA TYR A 213 4.15 -0.87 -5.02
C TYR A 213 2.99 0.11 -5.04
N ILE A 214 1.77 -0.38 -4.80
CA ILE A 214 0.59 0.45 -4.64
C ILE A 214 0.29 0.51 -3.14
N SER A 215 0.40 1.70 -2.55
CA SER A 215 -0.09 2.01 -1.21
C SER A 215 -1.48 2.61 -1.35
N TYR A 216 -2.46 2.03 -0.66
CA TYR A 216 -3.84 2.48 -0.73
C TYR A 216 -4.36 2.73 0.69
N ASP A 217 -4.59 4.00 1.02
CA ASP A 217 -5.31 4.37 2.23
C ASP A 217 -6.82 4.39 1.95
N ILE A 218 -7.60 3.90 2.92
CA ILE A 218 -9.07 3.84 2.79
C ILE A 218 -9.69 5.23 2.68
N ASP A 219 -9.04 6.24 3.27
CA ASP A 219 -9.51 7.63 3.24
C ASP A 219 -9.30 8.32 1.87
N ALA A 220 -8.61 7.67 0.92
CA ALA A 220 -8.63 8.09 -0.48
C ALA A 220 -10.06 8.11 -1.05
N ASN A 221 -10.95 7.26 -0.52
CA ASN A 221 -12.36 7.27 -0.88
C ASN A 221 -13.06 8.53 -0.40
N ASP A 222 -14.19 8.84 -1.03
CA ASP A 222 -15.09 9.88 -0.54
C ASP A 222 -15.60 9.51 0.88
N PRO A 223 -15.56 10.46 1.84
CA PRO A 223 -16.00 10.20 3.22
C PRO A 223 -17.44 9.72 3.37
N SER A 224 -18.28 9.88 2.34
CA SER A 224 -19.63 9.30 2.31
C SER A 224 -19.63 7.78 2.19
N PHE A 225 -18.54 7.18 1.69
CA PHE A 225 -18.38 5.73 1.55
C PHE A 225 -17.45 5.13 2.62
N ALA A 226 -16.50 5.92 3.10
CA ALA A 226 -15.53 5.52 4.12
C ALA A 226 -15.37 6.68 5.12
N PRO A 227 -16.34 6.86 6.07
CA PRO A 227 -16.36 7.95 7.04
C PRO A 227 -15.30 7.80 8.14
#